data_464f9c92adf9bcf3951e9fb6189e8b6a
#
_entry.id   464f9c92adf9bcf3951e9fb6189e8b6a
#
_cell.length_a   1.000
_cell.length_b   1.000
_cell.length_c   1.000
_cell.angle_alpha   90.00
_cell.angle_beta   90.00
_cell.angle_gamma   90.00
#
_symmetry.space_group_name_H-M   'P 1'
#
loop_
_entity.id
_entity.type
_entity.pdbx_description
1 polymer ?
#
loop_
_entity_poly.entity_id
_entity_poly.type
_entity_poly.pdbx_seq_one_letter_code
_entity_poly.pdbx_strand_id
1 'polypeptide(L)'
;MANTSYPKGMEKLLSGSINASTDTLKAVLLPSGYAFSVSHEFVSQLGSIIGTAQPLLNKTITGGVLDADDLDFGALAPGSTIGSVVIFKDTGNTSTSPVLFFLDTVTGLPMATNGGAVTIPWDNGVKKIARINLPIYPKGAEKMWAGSINFSADDIKVALLPSSYVYDLSLIHISE
;
A
#
# COMPACT_ATOMS: atom_id res chain seq x y z
N MET A 1 -2.55 7.54 -15.22
CA MET A 1 -1.40 7.67 -14.28
C MET A 1 -0.96 6.27 -13.93
N ALA A 2 0.25 5.99 -13.57
CA ALA A 2 0.65 4.67 -13.07
C ALA A 2 0.41 4.61 -11.57
N ASN A 3 0.19 3.39 -11.01
CA ASN A 3 0.08 3.18 -9.56
C ASN A 3 1.20 3.93 -8.83
N THR A 4 0.84 4.65 -7.77
CA THR A 4 1.79 5.48 -7.02
C THR A 4 1.49 5.45 -5.51
N SER A 5 2.45 5.90 -4.70
CA SER A 5 2.27 6.04 -3.26
C SER A 5 2.03 7.51 -2.88
N TYR A 6 1.30 7.72 -1.79
CA TYR A 6 1.20 9.03 -1.18
C TYR A 6 2.47 9.32 -0.37
N PRO A 7 3.16 10.46 -0.61
CA PRO A 7 4.41 10.77 0.08
C PRO A 7 4.28 10.74 1.61
N LYS A 8 3.20 11.33 2.14
CA LYS A 8 2.93 11.35 3.58
C LYS A 8 2.68 9.96 4.18
N GLY A 9 2.06 9.07 3.42
CA GLY A 9 1.91 7.67 3.81
C GLY A 9 3.25 6.93 3.84
N MET A 10 4.11 7.18 2.86
CA MET A 10 5.45 6.59 2.82
C MET A 10 6.35 7.12 3.95
N GLU A 11 6.28 8.42 4.30
CA GLU A 11 6.96 8.97 5.48
C GLU A 11 6.57 8.21 6.75
N LYS A 12 5.26 7.93 6.94
CA LYS A 12 4.74 7.20 8.10
C LYS A 12 5.15 5.72 8.09
N LEU A 13 5.23 5.10 6.93
CA LEU A 13 5.72 3.72 6.80
C LEU A 13 7.21 3.65 7.19
N LEU A 14 8.04 4.56 6.64
CA LEU A 14 9.48 4.60 6.88
C LEU A 14 9.85 5.02 8.32
N SER A 15 9.00 5.80 8.98
CA SER A 15 9.16 6.16 10.40
C SER A 15 8.62 5.10 11.37
N GLY A 16 8.17 3.94 10.88
CA GLY A 16 7.60 2.89 11.72
C GLY A 16 6.23 3.23 12.33
N SER A 17 5.63 4.37 11.97
CA SER A 17 4.28 4.76 12.44
C SER A 17 3.17 3.91 11.81
N ILE A 18 3.48 3.24 10.71
CA ILE A 18 2.61 2.25 10.06
C ILE A 18 3.35 0.92 10.02
N ASN A 19 2.70 -0.11 10.60
CA ASN A 19 3.13 -1.50 10.49
C ASN A 19 2.14 -2.25 9.60
N ALA A 20 2.48 -2.47 8.35
CA ALA A 20 1.56 -3.08 7.39
C ALA A 20 1.20 -4.54 7.74
N SER A 21 2.02 -5.22 8.55
CA SER A 21 1.74 -6.60 8.99
C SER A 21 0.64 -6.66 10.03
N THR A 22 0.63 -5.71 11.00
CA THR A 22 -0.26 -5.76 12.16
C THR A 22 -1.40 -4.73 12.11
N ASP A 23 -1.16 -3.58 11.46
CA ASP A 23 -2.18 -2.55 11.34
C ASP A 23 -3.35 -3.01 10.46
N THR A 24 -4.54 -2.54 10.76
CA THR A 24 -5.70 -2.73 9.88
C THR A 24 -5.54 -1.84 8.65
N LEU A 25 -5.22 -2.46 7.50
CA LEU A 25 -5.25 -1.79 6.22
C LEU A 25 -6.62 -2.01 5.56
N LYS A 26 -7.15 -0.94 4.98
CA LYS A 26 -8.40 -0.95 4.21
C LYS A 26 -8.21 -0.32 2.84
N ALA A 27 -9.13 -0.62 1.95
CA ALA A 27 -9.22 0.00 0.64
C ALA A 27 -10.55 0.71 0.44
N VAL A 28 -10.52 1.82 -0.30
CA VAL A 28 -11.71 2.54 -0.78
C VAL A 28 -11.65 2.67 -2.29
N LEU A 29 -12.84 2.73 -2.91
CA LEU A 29 -13.00 3.00 -4.34
C LEU A 29 -13.24 4.48 -4.55
N LEU A 30 -12.54 5.06 -5.52
CA LEU A 30 -12.72 6.45 -5.90
C LEU A 30 -13.28 6.56 -7.32
N PRO A 31 -14.06 7.62 -7.59
CA PRO A 31 -14.62 7.86 -8.92
C PRO A 31 -13.51 8.17 -9.94
N SER A 32 -13.79 7.90 -11.20
CA SER A 32 -12.86 8.16 -12.32
C SER A 32 -12.45 9.62 -12.47
N GLY A 33 -13.23 10.55 -11.91
CA GLY A 33 -12.90 11.97 -11.86
C GLY A 33 -11.97 12.40 -10.73
N TYR A 34 -11.57 11.48 -9.85
CA TYR A 34 -10.63 11.82 -8.76
C TYR A 34 -9.25 12.18 -9.32
N ALA A 35 -8.72 13.32 -8.88
CA ALA A 35 -7.36 13.75 -9.19
C ALA A 35 -6.43 13.44 -8.03
N PHE A 36 -5.41 12.61 -8.26
CA PHE A 36 -4.37 12.33 -7.27
C PHE A 36 -3.66 13.61 -6.85
N SER A 37 -3.45 13.78 -5.54
CA SER A 37 -2.65 14.88 -4.98
C SER A 37 -1.59 14.37 -4.03
N VAL A 38 -0.35 14.80 -4.24
CA VAL A 38 0.80 14.49 -3.36
C VAL A 38 0.65 15.08 -1.95
N SER A 39 -0.24 16.07 -1.79
CA SER A 39 -0.50 16.71 -0.50
C SER A 39 -1.54 15.96 0.36
N HIS A 40 -2.25 14.98 -0.21
CA HIS A 40 -3.21 14.21 0.58
C HIS A 40 -2.48 13.31 1.58
N GLU A 41 -2.90 13.40 2.81
CA GLU A 41 -2.37 12.64 3.94
C GLU A 41 -3.39 11.68 4.54
N PHE A 42 -4.67 12.08 4.58
CA PHE A 42 -5.73 11.33 5.23
C PHE A 42 -6.91 11.03 4.30
N VAL A 43 -7.66 9.98 4.62
CA VAL A 43 -8.85 9.54 3.87
C VAL A 43 -9.88 10.68 3.71
N SER A 44 -10.04 11.55 4.71
CA SER A 44 -10.96 12.70 4.66
C SER A 44 -10.69 13.68 3.52
N GLN A 45 -9.48 13.66 2.94
CA GLN A 45 -9.08 14.54 1.83
C GLN A 45 -9.41 13.94 0.44
N LEU A 46 -9.81 12.67 0.39
CA LEU A 46 -10.10 11.98 -0.88
C LEU A 46 -11.43 12.42 -1.53
N GLY A 47 -12.28 13.13 -0.80
CA GLY A 47 -13.59 13.53 -1.30
C GLY A 47 -14.58 12.37 -1.36
N SER A 48 -15.27 12.20 -2.50
CA SER A 48 -16.30 11.17 -2.65
C SER A 48 -15.70 9.77 -2.74
N ILE A 49 -16.28 8.84 -1.98
CA ILE A 49 -15.92 7.42 -1.96
C ILE A 49 -17.12 6.63 -2.51
N ILE A 50 -16.88 5.60 -3.31
CA ILE A 50 -17.89 4.70 -3.84
C ILE A 50 -17.97 3.47 -2.93
N GLY A 51 -19.16 3.20 -2.37
CA GLY A 51 -19.37 2.10 -1.43
C GLY A 51 -18.75 2.34 -0.05
N THR A 52 -18.38 1.28 0.64
CA THR A 52 -17.77 1.29 1.97
C THR A 52 -16.36 0.74 1.92
N ALA A 53 -15.48 1.23 2.79
CA ALA A 53 -14.11 0.73 2.90
C ALA A 53 -14.08 -0.76 3.24
N GLN A 54 -13.26 -1.55 2.51
CA GLN A 54 -13.09 -2.97 2.73
C GLN A 54 -11.71 -3.28 3.33
N PRO A 55 -11.60 -4.19 4.31
CA PRO A 55 -10.33 -4.57 4.90
C PRO A 55 -9.51 -5.43 3.93
N LEU A 56 -8.18 -5.27 3.95
CA LEU A 56 -7.26 -6.22 3.34
C LEU A 56 -7.13 -7.44 4.25
N LEU A 57 -7.71 -8.56 3.83
CA LEU A 57 -7.66 -9.82 4.57
C LEU A 57 -6.45 -10.66 4.15
N ASN A 58 -5.99 -11.54 5.05
CA ASN A 58 -4.89 -12.48 4.81
C ASN A 58 -3.62 -11.82 4.22
N LYS A 59 -3.30 -10.63 4.74
CA LYS A 59 -2.13 -9.88 4.30
C LYS A 59 -0.84 -10.69 4.47
N THR A 60 -0.01 -10.70 3.45
CA THR A 60 1.34 -11.26 3.49
C THR A 60 2.37 -10.24 3.05
N ILE A 61 3.55 -10.32 3.65
CA ILE A 61 4.70 -9.49 3.26
C ILE A 61 5.89 -10.42 3.07
N THR A 62 6.28 -10.61 1.81
CA THR A 62 7.38 -11.51 1.45
C THR A 62 8.25 -10.84 0.39
N GLY A 63 9.56 -10.82 0.62
CA GLY A 63 10.52 -10.21 -0.31
C GLY A 63 10.28 -8.72 -0.57
N GLY A 64 9.68 -8.00 0.40
CA GLY A 64 9.34 -6.59 0.26
C GLY A 64 8.08 -6.31 -0.55
N VAL A 65 7.26 -7.34 -0.80
CA VAL A 65 5.98 -7.25 -1.53
C VAL A 65 4.82 -7.44 -0.57
N LEU A 66 3.88 -6.52 -0.59
CA LEU A 66 2.59 -6.62 0.11
C LEU A 66 1.57 -7.32 -0.81
N ASP A 67 0.92 -8.34 -0.28
CA ASP A 67 -0.18 -9.07 -0.91
C ASP A 67 -1.32 -9.28 0.08
N ALA A 68 -2.53 -9.55 -0.41
CA ALA A 68 -3.72 -9.87 0.37
C ALA A 68 -4.75 -10.59 -0.52
N ASP A 69 -5.84 -11.04 0.08
CA ASP A 69 -6.99 -11.53 -0.68
C ASP A 69 -7.59 -10.44 -1.55
N ASP A 70 -8.22 -10.84 -2.68
CA ASP A 70 -9.00 -9.95 -3.54
C ASP A 70 -10.09 -9.23 -2.73
N LEU A 71 -10.38 -7.99 -3.09
CA LEU A 71 -11.36 -7.18 -2.37
C LEU A 71 -12.77 -7.40 -2.92
N ASP A 72 -13.70 -7.73 -2.04
CA ASP A 72 -15.13 -7.78 -2.35
C ASP A 72 -15.84 -6.58 -1.73
N PHE A 73 -16.37 -5.70 -2.59
CA PHE A 73 -17.16 -4.53 -2.18
C PHE A 73 -18.67 -4.81 -2.14
N GLY A 74 -19.09 -6.04 -2.48
CA GLY A 74 -20.50 -6.38 -2.61
C GLY A 74 -21.21 -5.61 -3.71
N ALA A 75 -22.53 -5.56 -3.66
CA ALA A 75 -23.35 -4.85 -4.63
C ALA A 75 -23.23 -3.33 -4.44
N LEU A 76 -22.83 -2.62 -5.52
CA LEU A 76 -22.69 -1.17 -5.51
C LEU A 76 -23.80 -0.52 -6.34
N ALA A 77 -24.42 0.53 -5.78
CA ALA A 77 -25.48 1.27 -6.48
C ALA A 77 -25.02 1.73 -7.87
N PRO A 78 -25.92 1.66 -8.90
CA PRO A 78 -25.57 2.07 -10.25
C PRO A 78 -25.34 3.58 -10.37
N GLY A 79 -24.65 4.00 -11.42
CA GLY A 79 -24.49 5.41 -11.78
C GLY A 79 -23.15 6.04 -11.42
N SER A 80 -22.22 5.27 -10.86
CA SER A 80 -20.83 5.70 -10.64
C SER A 80 -19.87 4.99 -11.60
N THR A 81 -18.70 5.58 -11.81
CA THR A 81 -17.59 4.92 -12.50
C THR A 81 -16.40 4.89 -11.56
N ILE A 82 -15.99 3.69 -11.16
CA ILE A 82 -14.80 3.46 -10.34
C ILE A 82 -13.57 3.68 -11.21
N GLY A 83 -12.68 4.59 -10.80
CA GLY A 83 -11.44 4.89 -11.54
C GLY A 83 -10.18 4.43 -10.85
N SER A 84 -10.22 4.27 -9.52
CA SER A 84 -9.04 3.89 -8.75
C SER A 84 -9.39 3.29 -7.40
N VAL A 85 -8.39 2.64 -6.79
CA VAL A 85 -8.43 2.11 -5.42
C VAL A 85 -7.40 2.87 -4.59
N VAL A 86 -7.76 3.28 -3.38
CA VAL A 86 -6.80 3.83 -2.41
C VAL A 86 -6.70 2.90 -1.22
N ILE A 87 -5.46 2.51 -0.88
CA ILE A 87 -5.16 1.75 0.33
C ILE A 87 -4.71 2.71 1.43
N PHE A 88 -5.20 2.50 2.65
CA PHE A 88 -4.93 3.34 3.80
C PHE A 88 -4.85 2.51 5.09
N LYS A 89 -4.20 3.06 6.14
CA LYS A 89 -4.28 2.51 7.50
C LYS A 89 -5.54 3.03 8.16
N ASP A 90 -6.40 2.11 8.62
CA ASP A 90 -7.61 2.47 9.34
C ASP A 90 -7.31 2.76 10.82
N THR A 91 -7.68 3.94 11.28
CA THR A 91 -7.61 4.36 12.68
C THR A 91 -9.00 4.50 13.31
N GLY A 92 -10.06 4.14 12.57
CA GLY A 92 -11.45 4.35 12.97
C GLY A 92 -11.98 5.76 12.67
N ASN A 93 -11.13 6.68 12.22
CA ASN A 93 -11.51 8.06 11.87
C ASN A 93 -10.82 8.48 10.57
N THR A 94 -11.60 8.94 9.59
CA THR A 94 -11.08 9.34 8.26
C THR A 94 -10.10 10.50 8.32
N SER A 95 -10.19 11.39 9.32
CA SER A 95 -9.29 12.53 9.50
C SER A 95 -7.92 12.16 10.09
N THR A 96 -7.77 10.92 10.57
CA THR A 96 -6.51 10.39 11.13
C THR A 96 -6.02 9.13 10.45
N SER A 97 -6.79 8.60 9.49
CA SER A 97 -6.45 7.40 8.70
C SER A 97 -5.56 7.78 7.52
N PRO A 98 -4.24 7.52 7.58
CA PRO A 98 -3.30 7.95 6.55
C PRO A 98 -3.45 7.10 5.29
N VAL A 99 -3.43 7.77 4.14
CA VAL A 99 -3.44 7.13 2.82
C VAL A 99 -2.04 6.66 2.43
N LEU A 100 -1.94 5.48 1.80
CA LEU A 100 -0.68 4.83 1.44
C LEU A 100 -0.47 4.75 -0.06
N PHE A 101 -1.39 4.12 -0.77
CA PHE A 101 -1.25 3.82 -2.20
C PHE A 101 -2.47 4.27 -2.98
N PHE A 102 -2.22 4.84 -4.14
CA PHE A 102 -3.18 5.15 -5.18
C PHE A 102 -2.96 4.21 -6.36
N LEU A 103 -3.96 3.40 -6.70
CA LEU A 103 -3.90 2.35 -7.69
C LEU A 103 -4.95 2.61 -8.77
N ASP A 104 -4.53 3.07 -9.94
CA ASP A 104 -5.39 3.40 -11.08
C ASP A 104 -5.20 2.46 -12.28
N THR A 105 -4.29 1.50 -12.17
CA THR A 105 -4.02 0.49 -13.21
C THR A 105 -4.40 -0.92 -12.75
N VAL A 106 -5.34 -1.03 -11.81
CA VAL A 106 -5.87 -2.33 -11.37
C VAL A 106 -6.71 -2.94 -12.51
N THR A 107 -6.56 -4.25 -12.71
CA THR A 107 -7.32 -4.97 -13.74
C THR A 107 -8.84 -4.76 -13.57
N GLY A 108 -9.51 -4.42 -14.66
CA GLY A 108 -10.94 -4.14 -14.68
C GLY A 108 -11.32 -2.67 -14.45
N LEU A 109 -10.38 -1.79 -14.09
CA LEU A 109 -10.66 -0.36 -13.99
C LEU A 109 -10.31 0.39 -15.29
N PRO A 110 -11.06 1.44 -15.66
CA PRO A 110 -12.26 1.96 -14.97
C PRO A 110 -13.49 1.04 -15.15
N MET A 111 -14.36 0.97 -14.13
CA MET A 111 -15.55 0.11 -14.11
C MET A 111 -16.80 0.91 -13.75
N ALA A 112 -17.85 0.82 -14.56
CA ALA A 112 -19.15 1.40 -14.24
C ALA A 112 -19.90 0.51 -13.23
N THR A 113 -20.49 1.12 -12.19
CA THR A 113 -21.36 0.40 -11.25
C THR A 113 -22.74 0.23 -11.85
N ASN A 114 -23.32 -0.97 -11.71
CA ASN A 114 -24.60 -1.35 -12.31
C ASN A 114 -25.60 -2.00 -11.33
N GLY A 115 -25.31 -1.96 -10.04
CA GLY A 115 -26.10 -2.64 -9.01
C GLY A 115 -25.60 -4.06 -8.66
N GLY A 116 -24.67 -4.61 -9.43
CA GLY A 116 -24.04 -5.90 -9.17
C GLY A 116 -22.87 -5.82 -8.16
N ALA A 117 -22.41 -7.00 -7.75
CA ALA A 117 -21.23 -7.13 -6.91
C ALA A 117 -19.96 -6.69 -7.65
N VAL A 118 -19.08 -6.02 -6.95
CA VAL A 118 -17.80 -5.55 -7.45
C VAL A 118 -16.66 -6.19 -6.68
N THR A 119 -15.84 -6.97 -7.38
CA THR A 119 -14.60 -7.54 -6.85
C THR A 119 -13.41 -6.87 -7.53
N ILE A 120 -12.42 -6.49 -6.76
CA ILE A 120 -11.15 -5.92 -7.23
C ILE A 120 -10.08 -7.01 -7.08
N PRO A 121 -9.67 -7.66 -8.18
CA PRO A 121 -8.60 -8.65 -8.13
C PRO A 121 -7.24 -7.96 -8.04
N TRP A 122 -6.36 -8.49 -7.20
CA TRP A 122 -4.97 -8.07 -7.18
C TRP A 122 -4.16 -8.74 -8.29
N ASP A 123 -3.09 -8.07 -8.71
CA ASP A 123 -2.15 -8.65 -9.67
C ASP A 123 -1.50 -9.92 -9.08
N ASN A 124 -1.57 -11.05 -9.80
CA ASN A 124 -0.90 -12.30 -9.42
C ASN A 124 0.58 -12.35 -9.85
N GLY A 125 1.08 -11.28 -10.47
CA GLY A 125 2.49 -11.13 -10.86
C GLY A 125 3.41 -10.79 -9.68
N VAL A 126 4.60 -10.32 -10.00
CA VAL A 126 5.67 -10.06 -9.01
C VAL A 126 5.46 -8.81 -8.15
N LYS A 127 4.52 -7.96 -8.51
CA LYS A 127 4.27 -6.68 -7.80
C LYS A 127 3.11 -6.77 -6.82
N LYS A 128 2.18 -7.68 -7.04
CA LYS A 128 0.97 -7.85 -6.22
C LYS A 128 0.25 -6.51 -5.99
N ILE A 129 -0.02 -6.15 -4.72
CA ILE A 129 -0.61 -4.86 -4.36
C ILE A 129 0.42 -3.74 -4.44
N ALA A 130 1.53 -3.90 -3.73
CA ALA A 130 2.60 -2.92 -3.68
C ALA A 130 3.94 -3.56 -3.36
N ARG A 131 5.01 -2.99 -3.90
CA ARG A 131 6.38 -3.43 -3.64
C ARG A 131 7.25 -2.23 -3.29
N ILE A 132 8.12 -2.39 -2.29
CA ILE A 132 9.22 -1.44 -2.07
C ILE A 132 10.25 -1.69 -3.18
N ASN A 133 10.31 -0.76 -4.14
CA ASN A 133 11.15 -0.88 -5.33
C ASN A 133 12.45 -0.07 -5.18
N LEU A 134 13.20 -0.37 -4.13
CA LEU A 134 14.53 0.18 -3.86
C LEU A 134 15.57 -0.93 -4.04
N PRO A 135 16.86 -0.61 -4.30
CA PRO A 135 17.94 -1.59 -4.31
C PRO A 135 18.31 -2.00 -2.88
N ILE A 136 17.42 -2.69 -2.20
CA ILE A 136 17.55 -3.13 -0.82
C ILE A 136 17.40 -4.64 -0.72
N TYR A 137 17.97 -5.21 0.35
CA TYR A 137 17.77 -6.62 0.66
C TYR A 137 16.28 -6.91 0.92
N PRO A 138 15.73 -8.02 0.38
CA PRO A 138 14.32 -8.37 0.56
C PRO A 138 13.88 -8.40 2.02
N LYS A 139 14.72 -8.93 2.90
CA LYS A 139 14.45 -8.96 4.34
C LYS A 139 14.47 -7.56 4.98
N GLY A 140 15.30 -6.66 4.49
CA GLY A 140 15.26 -5.25 4.88
C GLY A 140 13.93 -4.62 4.51
N ALA A 141 13.45 -4.85 3.28
CA ALA A 141 12.15 -4.38 2.84
C ALA A 141 11.00 -4.95 3.70
N GLU A 142 11.03 -6.24 4.06
CA GLU A 142 10.04 -6.83 4.97
C GLU A 142 10.02 -6.12 6.33
N LYS A 143 11.19 -5.80 6.89
CA LYS A 143 11.30 -5.07 8.17
C LYS A 143 10.79 -3.63 8.08
N MET A 144 10.99 -2.96 6.94
CA MET A 144 10.40 -1.63 6.70
C MET A 144 8.88 -1.69 6.68
N TRP A 145 8.29 -2.65 5.98
CA TRP A 145 6.84 -2.89 5.99
C TRP A 145 6.29 -3.18 7.39
N ALA A 146 7.05 -3.93 8.18
CA ALA A 146 6.70 -4.31 9.56
C ALA A 146 6.96 -3.18 10.58
N GLY A 147 7.42 -2.00 10.16
CA GLY A 147 7.78 -0.92 11.07
C GLY A 147 8.92 -1.26 12.03
N SER A 148 9.69 -2.33 11.74
CA SER A 148 10.83 -2.77 12.55
C SER A 148 12.13 -2.01 12.22
N ILE A 149 12.13 -1.20 11.18
CA ILE A 149 13.16 -0.22 10.86
C ILE A 149 12.48 1.15 10.85
N ASN A 150 12.98 2.05 11.68
CA ASN A 150 12.52 3.42 11.79
C ASN A 150 13.65 4.37 11.41
N PHE A 151 13.62 4.86 10.17
CA PHE A 151 14.66 5.76 9.64
C PHE A 151 14.76 7.10 10.37
N SER A 152 13.76 7.45 11.18
CA SER A 152 13.76 8.69 11.96
C SER A 152 14.39 8.52 13.35
N ALA A 153 14.47 7.28 13.87
CA ALA A 153 14.89 7.03 15.24
C ALA A 153 16.05 6.02 15.37
N ASP A 154 16.17 5.08 14.41
CA ASP A 154 17.21 4.05 14.45
C ASP A 154 18.58 4.62 14.03
N ASP A 155 19.65 4.10 14.61
CA ASP A 155 21.03 4.38 14.21
C ASP A 155 21.37 3.63 12.92
N ILE A 156 21.18 4.27 11.78
CA ILE A 156 21.44 3.67 10.46
C ILE A 156 22.91 3.83 10.10
N LYS A 157 23.61 2.71 9.95
CA LYS A 157 25.05 2.69 9.64
C LYS A 157 25.31 2.27 8.19
N VAL A 158 26.40 2.81 7.64
CA VAL A 158 26.91 2.43 6.32
C VAL A 158 28.14 1.54 6.49
N ALA A 159 28.14 0.41 5.79
CA ALA A 159 29.31 -0.48 5.71
C ALA A 159 29.91 -0.46 4.30
N LEU A 160 31.21 -0.37 4.19
CA LEU A 160 31.94 -0.55 2.93
C LEU A 160 32.23 -2.03 2.74
N LEU A 161 31.85 -2.56 1.59
CA LEU A 161 32.08 -3.95 1.24
C LEU A 161 33.19 -4.08 0.21
N PRO A 162 34.00 -5.15 0.24
CA PRO A 162 35.02 -5.39 -0.77
C PRO A 162 34.38 -5.66 -2.14
N SER A 163 35.12 -5.40 -3.21
CA SER A 163 34.64 -5.64 -4.59
C SER A 163 34.32 -7.11 -4.87
N SER A 164 34.84 -8.03 -4.05
CA SER A 164 34.55 -9.47 -4.11
C SER A 164 33.23 -9.85 -3.42
N TYR A 165 32.54 -8.93 -2.77
CA TYR A 165 31.27 -9.22 -2.10
C TYR A 165 30.20 -9.58 -3.15
N VAL A 166 29.58 -10.74 -2.93
CA VAL A 166 28.44 -11.18 -3.73
C VAL A 166 27.16 -10.88 -2.96
N TYR A 167 26.27 -10.14 -3.59
CA TYR A 167 24.96 -9.81 -3.02
C TYR A 167 24.13 -11.09 -2.81
N ASP A 168 23.84 -11.41 -1.55
CA ASP A 168 23.01 -12.55 -1.17
C ASP A 168 21.62 -12.08 -0.73
N LEU A 169 20.60 -12.48 -1.47
CA LEU A 169 19.22 -12.13 -1.20
C LEU A 169 18.66 -12.76 0.09
N SER A 170 19.30 -13.79 0.62
CA SER A 170 18.86 -14.50 1.83
C SER A 170 19.40 -13.89 3.13
N LEU A 171 20.43 -13.04 3.05
CA LEU A 171 21.09 -12.52 4.24
C LEU A 171 20.43 -11.24 4.76
N ILE A 172 20.19 -11.24 6.08
CA ILE A 172 20.05 -10.03 6.88
C ILE A 172 21.34 -9.91 7.69
N HIS A 173 22.19 -8.97 7.36
CA HIS A 173 23.26 -8.58 8.27
C HIS A 173 22.69 -7.58 9.29
N ILE A 174 22.29 -8.10 10.45
CA ILE A 174 22.16 -7.30 11.67
C ILE A 174 23.44 -7.56 12.43
N SER A 175 24.40 -6.64 12.39
CA SER A 175 25.48 -6.61 13.35
C SER A 175 24.91 -6.09 14.67
N GLU A 176 24.99 -6.90 15.72
CA GLU A 176 24.84 -6.43 17.10
C GLU A 176 25.92 -5.40 17.44
#